data_2392fc711dc59c22398eaeedc97a25f7
#
_entry.id   2392fc711dc59c22398eaeedc97a25f7
#
_cell.length_a   1.000
_cell.length_b   1.000
_cell.length_c   1.000
_cell.angle_alpha   90.00
_cell.angle_beta   90.00
_cell.angle_gamma   90.00
#
_symmetry.space_group_name_H-M   'P 1'
#
loop_
_entity.id
_entity.type
_entity.pdbx_description
1 polymer ?
#
loop_
_entity_poly.entity_id
_entity_poly.type
_entity_poly.pdbx_seq_one_letter_code
_entity_poly.pdbx_strand_id
1 'polypeptide(L)'
;MSKNRMECIEQLRDDSGMEVVLVTPKNLHSYIVKSAPLHDAYQYLSETHKADYLRTYFMNFHGGGYSDIKKTTGSWSEPFNQLESGDYWINGYSIDYREVAYTPLMGECESLIGNAAYISKADTPLTIEWYSEMISLLDKKLTRLKKFPATSPQEHSGRGFGLFYQEGLSKYPIGWNEMLGHIFHRISYKYRHKILKTIPMPILKNYR
;
A
#
# COMPACT_ATOMS: atom_id res chain seq x y z
N MET A 1 -1.35 7.98 18.60
CA MET A 1 -0.31 8.13 17.55
C MET A 1 0.94 8.65 18.23
N SER A 2 2.16 8.18 17.86
CA SER A 2 3.40 8.68 18.44
C SER A 2 3.70 10.12 17.99
N LYS A 3 4.58 10.85 18.74
CA LYS A 3 5.03 12.20 18.38
C LYS A 3 5.68 12.19 16.99
N ASN A 4 6.58 11.24 16.73
CA ASN A 4 7.26 11.12 15.43
C ASN A 4 6.27 10.99 14.24
N ARG A 5 5.18 10.24 14.41
CA ARG A 5 4.17 10.11 13.35
C ARG A 5 3.38 11.40 13.14
N MET A 6 3.12 12.17 14.20
CA MET A 6 2.50 13.50 14.07
C MET A 6 3.40 14.43 13.28
N GLU A 7 4.68 14.51 13.62
CA GLU A 7 5.69 15.28 12.88
C GLU A 7 5.80 14.84 11.40
N CYS A 8 5.69 13.54 11.12
CA CYS A 8 5.70 13.05 9.75
C CYS A 8 4.49 13.53 8.93
N ILE A 9 3.29 13.57 9.55
CA ILE A 9 2.08 14.06 8.87
C ILE A 9 2.19 15.55 8.60
N GLU A 10 2.66 16.33 9.57
CA GLU A 10 2.86 17.79 9.43
C GLU A 10 3.84 18.06 8.29
N GLN A 11 5.00 17.43 8.31
CA GLN A 11 6.00 17.60 7.26
C GLN A 11 5.49 17.12 5.88
N LEU A 12 4.73 16.03 5.82
CA LEU A 12 4.13 15.59 4.58
C LEU A 12 3.13 16.61 4.02
N ARG A 13 2.35 17.28 4.88
CA ARG A 13 1.43 18.35 4.50
C ARG A 13 2.15 19.57 3.96
N ASP A 14 3.21 19.97 4.67
CA ASP A 14 3.96 21.19 4.34
C ASP A 14 4.78 21.03 3.05
N ASP A 15 5.45 19.88 2.88
CA ASP A 15 6.44 19.69 1.82
C ASP A 15 5.89 19.01 0.56
N SER A 16 4.79 18.26 0.65
CA SER A 16 4.21 17.61 -0.54
C SER A 16 3.56 18.59 -1.51
N GLY A 17 3.08 19.75 -1.02
CA GLY A 17 2.28 20.69 -1.79
C GLY A 17 0.87 20.17 -2.11
N MET A 18 0.40 19.13 -1.42
CA MET A 18 -0.88 18.47 -1.64
C MET A 18 -1.77 18.56 -0.39
N GLU A 19 -3.09 18.52 -0.60
CA GLU A 19 -4.00 18.28 0.51
C GLU A 19 -3.81 16.86 1.05
N VAL A 20 -3.43 16.73 2.32
CA VAL A 20 -3.18 15.45 2.97
C VAL A 20 -4.31 15.12 3.94
N VAL A 21 -5.08 14.11 3.62
CA VAL A 21 -6.17 13.59 4.44
C VAL A 21 -5.68 12.41 5.28
N LEU A 22 -5.77 12.53 6.59
CA LEU A 22 -5.54 11.39 7.49
C LEU A 22 -6.84 10.57 7.62
N VAL A 23 -6.89 9.42 6.96
CA VAL A 23 -8.02 8.50 7.10
C VAL A 23 -7.89 7.73 8.41
N THR A 24 -8.95 7.73 9.19
CA THR A 24 -9.06 7.07 10.50
C THR A 24 -10.38 6.29 10.56
N PRO A 25 -10.61 5.40 11.55
CA PRO A 25 -11.91 4.76 11.72
C PRO A 25 -13.08 5.74 11.85
N LYS A 26 -12.83 6.98 12.30
CA LYS A 26 -13.88 8.00 12.49
C LYS A 26 -14.41 8.58 11.17
N ASN A 27 -13.54 8.73 10.17
CA ASN A 27 -13.89 9.33 8.88
C ASN A 27 -13.85 8.35 7.69
N LEU A 28 -13.46 7.09 7.90
CA LEU A 28 -13.36 6.08 6.85
C LEU A 28 -14.67 5.91 6.08
N HIS A 29 -15.80 5.96 6.77
CA HIS A 29 -17.13 5.80 6.15
C HIS A 29 -17.42 6.79 5.03
N SER A 30 -16.82 7.99 5.08
CA SER A 30 -16.98 9.03 4.05
C SER A 30 -16.27 8.70 2.73
N TYR A 31 -15.34 7.75 2.75
CA TYR A 31 -14.54 7.35 1.61
C TYR A 31 -14.93 5.97 1.05
N ILE A 32 -15.96 5.34 1.62
CA ILE A 32 -16.43 4.05 1.11
C ILE A 32 -17.49 4.27 0.01
N VAL A 33 -17.22 3.71 -1.16
CA VAL A 33 -18.12 3.77 -2.32
C VAL A 33 -19.34 2.88 -2.05
N LYS A 34 -20.54 3.42 -2.21
CA LYS A 34 -21.80 2.71 -1.90
C LYS A 34 -21.96 1.39 -2.65
N SER A 35 -21.53 1.35 -3.91
CA SER A 35 -21.57 0.15 -4.77
C SER A 35 -20.45 -0.86 -4.49
N ALA A 36 -19.47 -0.51 -3.66
CA ALA A 36 -18.31 -1.33 -3.33
C ALA A 36 -18.02 -1.25 -1.82
N PRO A 37 -18.86 -1.86 -0.97
CA PRO A 37 -18.62 -1.89 0.47
C PRO A 37 -17.31 -2.63 0.79
N LEU A 38 -16.77 -2.40 1.99
CA LEU A 38 -15.58 -3.13 2.43
C LEU A 38 -15.87 -4.64 2.46
N HIS A 39 -14.88 -5.42 2.07
CA HIS A 39 -14.95 -6.88 2.10
C HIS A 39 -15.15 -7.41 3.53
N ASP A 40 -15.92 -8.47 3.69
CA ASP A 40 -16.21 -9.09 5.01
C ASP A 40 -14.96 -9.42 5.84
N ALA A 41 -13.85 -9.73 5.18
CA ALA A 41 -12.59 -10.01 5.84
C ALA A 41 -11.97 -8.78 6.54
N TYR A 42 -12.32 -7.55 6.13
CA TYR A 42 -11.68 -6.33 6.61
C TYR A 42 -11.65 -6.22 8.15
N GLN A 43 -12.75 -6.56 8.80
CA GLN A 43 -12.87 -6.49 10.27
C GLN A 43 -11.92 -7.44 11.02
N TYR A 44 -11.44 -8.50 10.37
CA TYR A 44 -10.56 -9.51 10.95
C TYR A 44 -9.08 -9.27 10.67
N LEU A 45 -8.75 -8.25 9.85
CA LEU A 45 -7.38 -7.91 9.47
C LEU A 45 -6.62 -7.22 10.61
N SER A 46 -5.30 -7.41 10.66
CA SER A 46 -4.41 -6.59 11.47
C SER A 46 -4.41 -5.14 10.97
N GLU A 47 -4.03 -4.18 11.80
CA GLU A 47 -4.00 -2.76 11.38
C GLU A 47 -3.08 -2.51 10.17
N THR A 48 -1.97 -3.26 10.08
CA THR A 48 -1.11 -3.23 8.89
C THR A 48 -1.85 -3.69 7.65
N HIS A 49 -2.54 -4.84 7.71
CA HIS A 49 -3.28 -5.36 6.57
C HIS A 49 -4.55 -4.55 6.26
N LYS A 50 -5.16 -3.88 7.25
CA LYS A 50 -6.22 -2.89 6.99
C LYS A 50 -5.70 -1.70 6.19
N ALA A 51 -4.49 -1.22 6.51
CA ALA A 51 -3.85 -0.17 5.72
C ALA A 51 -3.54 -0.66 4.29
N ASP A 52 -3.07 -1.90 4.12
CA ASP A 52 -2.83 -2.50 2.82
C ASP A 52 -4.12 -2.64 1.99
N TYR A 53 -5.20 -3.05 2.64
CA TYR A 53 -6.54 -3.10 2.04
C TYR A 53 -6.99 -1.72 1.56
N LEU A 54 -6.94 -0.73 2.46
CA LEU A 54 -7.46 0.62 2.17
C LEU A 54 -6.67 1.34 1.09
N ARG A 55 -5.33 1.20 1.07
CA ARG A 55 -4.55 1.81 -0.02
C ARG A 55 -4.90 1.23 -1.38
N THR A 56 -5.09 -0.08 -1.47
CA THR A 56 -5.51 -0.76 -2.70
C THR A 56 -6.92 -0.34 -3.10
N TYR A 57 -7.85 -0.28 -2.13
CA TYR A 57 -9.22 0.17 -2.32
C TYR A 57 -9.27 1.60 -2.86
N PHE A 58 -8.57 2.53 -2.18
CA PHE A 58 -8.62 3.94 -2.56
C PHE A 58 -7.99 4.19 -3.93
N MET A 59 -6.90 3.53 -4.26
CA MET A 59 -6.29 3.65 -5.58
C MET A 59 -7.20 3.15 -6.69
N ASN A 60 -7.97 2.10 -6.44
CA ASN A 60 -8.92 1.60 -7.43
C ASN A 60 -10.14 2.50 -7.62
N PHE A 61 -10.73 3.00 -6.53
CA PHE A 61 -12.01 3.71 -6.58
C PHE A 61 -11.91 5.22 -6.62
N HIS A 62 -10.85 5.80 -6.09
CA HIS A 62 -10.67 7.25 -6.00
C HIS A 62 -9.44 7.75 -6.77
N GLY A 63 -8.42 6.92 -6.93
CA GLY A 63 -7.12 7.40 -7.40
C GLY A 63 -6.47 8.34 -6.38
N GLY A 64 -5.69 9.30 -6.89
CA GLY A 64 -4.98 10.26 -6.05
C GLY A 64 -3.68 9.70 -5.48
N GLY A 65 -3.21 10.26 -4.38
CA GLY A 65 -1.96 9.88 -3.73
C GLY A 65 -2.16 9.05 -2.48
N TYR A 66 -1.26 8.09 -2.27
CA TYR A 66 -1.09 7.38 -1.02
C TYR A 66 0.31 7.61 -0.47
N SER A 67 0.41 7.84 0.83
CA SER A 67 1.68 7.78 1.57
C SER A 67 1.49 7.05 2.89
N ASP A 68 2.42 6.17 3.21
CA ASP A 68 2.63 5.80 4.61
C ASP A 68 2.86 7.07 5.44
N ILE A 69 2.59 7.03 6.75
CA ILE A 69 2.91 8.14 7.65
C ILE A 69 4.43 8.23 7.79
N LYS A 70 5.03 8.87 6.78
CA LYS A 70 6.47 9.11 6.64
C LYS A 70 6.71 10.51 6.08
N LYS A 71 7.89 11.07 6.34
CA LYS A 71 8.31 12.34 5.72
C LYS A 71 8.57 12.13 4.23
N THR A 72 8.24 13.14 3.42
CA THR A 72 8.65 13.21 2.01
C THR A 72 9.95 13.98 1.86
N THR A 73 10.66 13.78 0.75
CA THR A 73 11.88 14.55 0.42
C THR A 73 11.61 15.68 -0.56
N GLY A 74 10.35 15.95 -0.92
CA GLY A 74 10.00 17.04 -1.82
C GLY A 74 8.53 17.05 -2.23
N SER A 75 8.19 18.01 -3.09
CA SER A 75 6.84 18.24 -3.59
C SER A 75 6.36 17.13 -4.52
N TRP A 76 5.07 16.85 -4.46
CA TRP A 76 4.35 15.90 -5.32
C TRP A 76 3.62 16.58 -6.48
N SER A 77 3.63 17.91 -6.54
CA SER A 77 2.86 18.68 -7.54
C SER A 77 3.26 18.31 -8.97
N GLU A 78 4.55 18.31 -9.28
CA GLU A 78 5.05 17.95 -10.61
C GLU A 78 4.79 16.46 -10.94
N PRO A 79 5.07 15.49 -10.03
CA PRO A 79 4.65 14.10 -10.21
C PRO A 79 3.16 13.90 -10.51
N PHE A 80 2.27 14.68 -9.88
CA PHE A 80 0.83 14.66 -10.18
C PHE A 80 0.56 15.15 -11.60
N ASN A 81 1.11 16.32 -11.98
CA ASN A 81 0.93 16.89 -13.31
C ASN A 81 1.41 15.94 -14.41
N GLN A 82 2.55 15.29 -14.21
CA GLN A 82 3.09 14.31 -15.16
C GLN A 82 2.19 13.08 -15.30
N LEU A 83 1.60 12.61 -14.21
CA LEU A 83 0.67 11.50 -14.27
C LEU A 83 -0.63 11.90 -14.99
N GLU A 84 -1.19 13.07 -14.67
CA GLU A 84 -2.45 13.55 -15.27
C GLU A 84 -2.32 13.79 -16.77
N SER A 85 -1.28 14.48 -17.20
CA SER A 85 -1.04 14.84 -18.59
C SER A 85 -0.51 13.71 -19.46
N GLY A 86 0.06 12.66 -18.85
CA GLY A 86 0.70 11.56 -19.56
C GLY A 86 -0.19 10.32 -19.72
N ASP A 87 0.29 9.40 -20.57
CA ASP A 87 -0.34 8.09 -20.79
C ASP A 87 0.15 7.04 -19.75
N TYR A 88 0.25 7.46 -18.50
CA TYR A 88 0.65 6.62 -17.38
C TYR A 88 -0.50 6.39 -16.42
N TRP A 89 -0.44 5.31 -15.65
CA TRP A 89 -1.49 4.90 -14.72
C TRP A 89 -1.11 5.08 -13.26
N ILE A 90 0.19 4.98 -12.96
CA ILE A 90 0.73 5.12 -11.61
C ILE A 90 2.11 5.78 -11.65
N ASN A 91 2.40 6.57 -10.64
CA ASN A 91 3.70 7.20 -10.43
C ASN A 91 4.17 6.92 -8.99
N GLY A 92 5.35 6.38 -8.83
CA GLY A 92 5.94 6.03 -7.54
C GLY A 92 7.38 6.50 -7.42
N TYR A 93 8.10 5.94 -6.45
CA TYR A 93 9.53 6.18 -6.27
C TYR A 93 10.35 4.93 -6.61
N SER A 94 11.59 5.14 -7.05
CA SER A 94 12.53 4.05 -7.36
C SER A 94 12.93 3.28 -6.11
N ILE A 95 13.10 1.97 -6.23
CA ILE A 95 13.52 1.07 -5.15
C ILE A 95 14.79 0.30 -5.54
N ASP A 96 15.51 -0.18 -4.53
CA ASP A 96 16.58 -1.15 -4.74
C ASP A 96 16.08 -2.60 -4.59
N TYR A 97 16.94 -3.57 -4.93
CA TYR A 97 16.58 -5.00 -4.91
C TYR A 97 16.11 -5.50 -3.52
N ARG A 98 16.56 -4.86 -2.42
CA ARG A 98 16.20 -5.25 -1.05
C ARG A 98 14.77 -4.83 -0.67
N GLU A 99 14.20 -3.88 -1.40
CA GLU A 99 12.83 -3.40 -1.20
C GLU A 99 11.82 -4.17 -2.04
N VAL A 100 12.30 -5.04 -2.94
CA VAL A 100 11.42 -5.87 -3.76
C VAL A 100 10.76 -6.95 -2.89
N ALA A 101 9.45 -6.80 -2.68
CA ALA A 101 8.67 -7.70 -1.82
C ALA A 101 8.37 -9.06 -2.46
N TYR A 102 8.40 -9.17 -3.78
CA TYR A 102 8.15 -10.40 -4.53
C TYR A 102 9.46 -10.97 -5.08
N THR A 103 10.01 -11.94 -4.37
CA THR A 103 11.34 -12.53 -4.63
C THR A 103 11.64 -12.85 -6.11
N PRO A 104 10.70 -13.41 -6.91
CA PRO A 104 10.98 -13.69 -8.33
C PRO A 104 11.32 -12.46 -9.17
N LEU A 105 11.03 -11.25 -8.67
CA LEU A 105 11.31 -9.97 -9.35
C LEU A 105 12.48 -9.19 -8.74
N MET A 106 13.31 -9.80 -7.88
CA MET A 106 14.44 -9.10 -7.24
C MET A 106 15.45 -8.52 -8.25
N GLY A 107 15.63 -9.18 -9.40
CA GLY A 107 16.47 -8.67 -10.50
C GLY A 107 15.83 -7.57 -11.35
N GLU A 108 14.56 -7.24 -11.11
CA GLU A 108 13.75 -6.32 -11.91
C GLU A 108 13.41 -5.01 -11.17
N CYS A 109 14.16 -4.66 -10.11
CA CYS A 109 13.88 -3.49 -9.28
C CYS A 109 13.79 -2.19 -10.10
N GLU A 110 14.57 -2.08 -11.16
CA GLU A 110 14.53 -0.95 -12.12
C GLU A 110 13.16 -0.81 -12.82
N SER A 111 12.35 -1.85 -12.86
CA SER A 111 11.01 -1.86 -13.46
C SER A 111 9.90 -1.68 -12.44
N LEU A 112 10.23 -1.62 -11.15
CA LEU A 112 9.28 -1.57 -10.04
C LEU A 112 9.28 -0.21 -9.35
N ILE A 113 8.24 0.05 -8.56
CA ILE A 113 8.12 1.20 -7.66
C ILE A 113 7.85 0.73 -6.24
N GLY A 114 8.22 1.58 -5.28
CA GLY A 114 7.98 1.30 -3.86
C GLY A 114 6.50 1.36 -3.49
N ASN A 115 6.15 0.62 -2.46
CA ASN A 115 4.76 0.52 -2.00
C ASN A 115 4.43 1.44 -0.81
N ALA A 116 5.36 2.32 -0.42
CA ALA A 116 5.15 3.24 0.71
C ALA A 116 4.59 4.62 0.29
N ALA A 117 4.73 5.00 -0.99
CA ALA A 117 4.25 6.28 -1.52
C ALA A 117 4.07 6.17 -3.04
N TYR A 118 2.93 6.58 -3.56
CA TYR A 118 2.62 6.64 -4.99
C TYR A 118 1.38 7.47 -5.27
N ILE A 119 1.21 7.85 -6.53
CA ILE A 119 -0.01 8.47 -7.08
C ILE A 119 -0.56 7.55 -8.16
N SER A 120 -1.86 7.42 -8.25
CA SER A 120 -2.51 6.54 -9.23
C SER A 120 -3.77 7.18 -9.81
N LYS A 121 -4.03 6.92 -11.10
CA LYS A 121 -5.35 7.12 -11.67
C LYS A 121 -6.27 6.00 -11.17
N ALA A 122 -7.53 6.34 -10.91
CA ALA A 122 -8.56 5.34 -10.58
C ALA A 122 -8.96 4.54 -11.82
N ASP A 123 -9.57 3.38 -11.58
CA ASP A 123 -10.25 2.57 -12.62
C ASP A 123 -9.35 2.23 -13.82
N THR A 124 -8.06 2.05 -13.58
CA THR A 124 -7.12 1.58 -14.59
C THR A 124 -7.02 0.05 -14.59
N PRO A 125 -6.61 -0.59 -15.71
CA PRO A 125 -6.35 -2.03 -15.70
C PRO A 125 -5.40 -2.49 -14.57
N LEU A 126 -4.42 -1.65 -14.19
CA LEU A 126 -3.51 -1.92 -13.08
C LEU A 126 -4.26 -1.95 -11.74
N THR A 127 -5.04 -0.91 -11.44
CA THR A 127 -5.72 -0.78 -10.14
C THR A 127 -6.86 -1.77 -9.99
N ILE A 128 -7.59 -2.05 -11.07
CA ILE A 128 -8.66 -3.06 -11.12
C ILE A 128 -8.08 -4.45 -10.83
N GLU A 129 -7.00 -4.84 -11.51
CA GLU A 129 -6.38 -6.15 -11.32
C GLU A 129 -5.78 -6.27 -9.91
N TRP A 130 -5.11 -5.22 -9.42
CA TRP A 130 -4.57 -5.18 -8.06
C TRP A 130 -5.66 -5.38 -7.01
N TYR A 131 -6.76 -4.64 -7.12
CA TYR A 131 -7.89 -4.77 -6.20
C TYR A 131 -8.54 -6.16 -6.31
N SER A 132 -8.79 -6.65 -7.53
CA SER A 132 -9.40 -7.95 -7.76
C SER A 132 -8.58 -9.11 -7.18
N GLU A 133 -7.26 -9.09 -7.31
CA GLU A 133 -6.41 -10.13 -6.74
C GLU A 133 -6.39 -10.07 -5.21
N MET A 134 -6.39 -8.87 -4.63
CA MET A 134 -6.50 -8.71 -3.18
C MET A 134 -7.83 -9.30 -2.66
N ILE A 135 -8.95 -9.00 -3.32
CA ILE A 135 -10.27 -9.56 -2.97
C ILE A 135 -10.25 -11.09 -3.09
N SER A 136 -9.74 -11.62 -4.19
CA SER A 136 -9.62 -13.07 -4.41
C SER A 136 -8.77 -13.77 -3.33
N LEU A 137 -7.71 -13.13 -2.85
CA LEU A 137 -6.93 -13.61 -1.72
C LEU A 137 -7.76 -13.64 -0.43
N LEU A 138 -8.51 -12.57 -0.16
CA LEU A 138 -9.34 -12.45 1.04
C LEU A 138 -10.49 -13.46 1.05
N ASP A 139 -11.13 -13.69 -0.10
CA ASP A 139 -12.16 -14.73 -0.26
C ASP A 139 -11.61 -16.11 0.16
N LYS A 140 -10.46 -16.49 -0.38
CA LYS A 140 -9.80 -17.76 -0.06
C LYS A 140 -9.44 -17.89 1.43
N LYS A 141 -9.18 -16.78 2.10
CA LYS A 141 -8.76 -16.77 3.50
C LYS A 141 -9.87 -16.44 4.50
N LEU A 142 -11.06 -16.05 4.04
CA LEU A 142 -12.14 -15.54 4.89
C LEU A 142 -12.51 -16.49 6.04
N THR A 143 -12.72 -17.77 5.74
CA THR A 143 -13.07 -18.78 6.76
C THR A 143 -12.00 -18.88 7.84
N ARG A 144 -10.73 -18.82 7.44
CA ARG A 144 -9.61 -18.91 8.39
C ARG A 144 -9.42 -17.60 9.15
N LEU A 145 -9.65 -16.44 8.53
CA LEU A 145 -9.65 -15.13 9.19
C LEU A 145 -10.77 -15.04 10.25
N LYS A 146 -11.97 -15.51 9.94
CA LYS A 146 -13.06 -15.59 10.93
C LYS A 146 -12.69 -16.46 12.13
N LYS A 147 -11.97 -17.56 11.92
CA LYS A 147 -11.53 -18.46 12.99
C LYS A 147 -10.33 -17.92 13.78
N PHE A 148 -9.42 -17.22 13.13
CA PHE A 148 -8.18 -16.71 13.69
C PHE A 148 -7.98 -15.24 13.24
N PRO A 149 -8.79 -14.30 13.76
CA PRO A 149 -8.63 -12.89 13.48
C PRO A 149 -7.32 -12.37 14.06
N ALA A 150 -6.87 -11.22 13.55
CA ALA A 150 -5.71 -10.56 14.12
C ALA A 150 -5.96 -10.14 15.58
N THR A 151 -4.98 -10.39 16.43
CA THR A 151 -4.99 -10.06 17.87
C THR A 151 -3.99 -8.94 18.20
N SER A 152 -3.11 -8.58 17.25
CA SER A 152 -2.18 -7.48 17.40
C SER A 152 -2.11 -6.61 16.13
N PRO A 153 -1.70 -5.33 16.26
CA PRO A 153 -1.69 -4.39 15.13
C PRO A 153 -0.79 -4.79 13.95
N GLN A 154 0.25 -5.55 14.18
CA GLN A 154 1.22 -5.97 13.17
C GLN A 154 1.23 -7.49 12.97
N GLU A 155 0.14 -8.16 13.36
CA GLU A 155 0.07 -9.60 13.26
C GLU A 155 0.07 -10.07 11.80
N HIS A 156 0.88 -11.07 11.53
CA HIS A 156 0.98 -11.75 10.25
C HIS A 156 1.31 -13.23 10.48
N SER A 157 1.03 -14.10 9.52
CA SER A 157 1.48 -15.48 9.57
C SER A 157 3.00 -15.51 9.43
N GLY A 158 3.69 -16.26 10.26
CA GLY A 158 5.16 -16.34 10.34
C GLY A 158 5.90 -16.84 9.08
N ARG A 159 5.24 -16.81 7.91
CA ARG A 159 5.85 -17.11 6.62
C ARG A 159 6.35 -15.81 5.97
N GLY A 160 7.46 -15.28 6.47
CA GLY A 160 8.14 -14.12 5.91
C GLY A 160 9.63 -14.36 5.82
N PHE A 161 10.26 -13.92 4.72
CA PHE A 161 11.71 -13.95 4.52
C PHE A 161 12.36 -12.91 5.46
N GLY A 162 13.35 -13.36 6.25
CA GLY A 162 14.25 -12.49 7.03
C GLY A 162 14.84 -13.17 8.24
N LEU A 163 16.13 -12.95 8.50
CA LEU A 163 16.97 -13.52 9.57
C LEU A 163 16.49 -13.24 11.02
N PHE A 164 15.36 -12.55 11.20
CA PHE A 164 14.81 -12.16 12.51
C PHE A 164 13.40 -12.68 12.77
N TYR A 165 12.91 -13.61 11.94
CA TYR A 165 11.62 -14.24 12.19
C TYR A 165 11.80 -15.42 13.13
N GLN A 166 11.45 -15.23 14.39
CA GLN A 166 10.92 -16.33 15.18
C GLN A 166 9.70 -16.83 14.41
N GLU A 167 9.71 -18.10 13.96
CA GLU A 167 8.52 -18.75 13.42
C GLU A 167 7.39 -18.58 14.43
N GLY A 168 6.63 -17.53 14.24
CA GLY A 168 5.62 -17.13 15.20
C GLY A 168 4.47 -18.10 15.15
N LEU A 169 4.10 -18.55 16.28
CA LEU A 169 2.93 -19.37 16.63
C LEU A 169 1.59 -18.75 16.23
N SER A 170 1.58 -17.65 15.45
CA SER A 170 0.32 -17.02 15.03
C SER A 170 -0.44 -17.90 14.04
N LYS A 171 -1.69 -18.17 14.37
CA LYS A 171 -2.67 -18.85 13.50
C LYS A 171 -3.28 -17.92 12.47
N TYR A 172 -3.01 -16.61 12.57
CA TYR A 172 -3.48 -15.60 11.62
C TYR A 172 -2.99 -15.94 10.20
N PRO A 173 -3.87 -15.91 9.18
CA PRO A 173 -3.56 -16.60 7.93
C PRO A 173 -2.82 -15.78 6.87
N ILE A 174 -2.62 -14.47 7.05
CA ILE A 174 -2.01 -13.61 6.03
C ILE A 174 -0.54 -13.34 6.36
N GLY A 175 0.34 -13.57 5.38
CA GLY A 175 1.77 -13.26 5.46
C GLY A 175 2.05 -11.76 5.31
N TRP A 176 3.19 -11.29 5.84
CA TRP A 176 3.55 -9.87 5.86
C TRP A 176 3.41 -9.16 4.51
N ASN A 177 3.98 -9.72 3.45
CA ASN A 177 3.94 -9.13 2.11
C ASN A 177 2.83 -9.70 1.22
N GLU A 178 2.06 -10.67 1.72
CA GLU A 178 1.18 -11.48 0.87
C GLU A 178 0.04 -10.68 0.24
N MET A 179 -0.54 -9.76 1.00
CA MET A 179 -1.71 -9.01 0.57
C MET A 179 -1.35 -7.76 -0.25
N LEU A 180 -0.18 -7.17 -0.02
CA LEU A 180 0.26 -5.97 -0.74
C LEU A 180 1.47 -6.27 -1.64
N GLY A 181 2.64 -6.42 -1.07
CA GLY A 181 3.91 -6.41 -1.81
C GLY A 181 4.01 -7.47 -2.90
N HIS A 182 3.53 -8.69 -2.65
CA HIS A 182 3.53 -9.77 -3.65
C HIS A 182 2.59 -9.46 -4.82
N ILE A 183 1.40 -8.97 -4.54
CA ILE A 183 0.41 -8.63 -5.57
C ILE A 183 0.87 -7.38 -6.33
N PHE A 184 1.18 -6.32 -5.60
CA PHE A 184 1.53 -5.03 -6.17
C PHE A 184 2.76 -5.08 -7.09
N HIS A 185 3.86 -5.71 -6.67
CA HIS A 185 5.06 -5.78 -7.50
C HIS A 185 4.85 -6.63 -8.76
N ARG A 186 4.09 -7.72 -8.66
CA ARG A 186 3.79 -8.55 -9.83
C ARG A 186 2.92 -7.81 -10.86
N ILE A 187 1.92 -7.09 -10.39
CA ILE A 187 1.04 -6.30 -11.26
C ILE A 187 1.78 -5.07 -11.80
N SER A 188 2.55 -4.38 -10.98
CA SER A 188 3.39 -3.28 -11.42
C SER A 188 4.36 -3.72 -12.51
N TYR A 189 5.00 -4.87 -12.37
CA TYR A 189 5.89 -5.41 -13.42
C TYR A 189 5.15 -5.71 -14.72
N LYS A 190 3.95 -6.28 -14.64
CA LYS A 190 3.10 -6.53 -15.81
C LYS A 190 2.80 -5.24 -16.58
N TYR A 191 2.51 -4.16 -15.87
CA TYR A 191 2.14 -2.86 -16.42
C TYR A 191 3.29 -1.83 -16.37
N ARG A 192 4.56 -2.26 -16.29
CA ARG A 192 5.73 -1.38 -16.12
C ARG A 192 5.85 -0.27 -17.16
N HIS A 193 5.31 -0.48 -18.37
CA HIS A 193 5.25 0.52 -19.43
C HIS A 193 4.25 1.67 -19.16
N LYS A 194 3.43 1.56 -18.11
CA LYS A 194 2.46 2.56 -17.65
C LYS A 194 2.86 3.18 -16.30
N ILE A 195 4.12 3.04 -15.88
CA ILE A 195 4.63 3.51 -14.61
C ILE A 195 5.60 4.68 -14.80
N LEU A 196 5.40 5.75 -14.01
CA LEU A 196 6.39 6.80 -13.78
C LEU A 196 7.11 6.56 -12.44
N LYS A 197 8.30 7.19 -12.30
CA LYS A 197 9.12 7.07 -11.07
C LYS A 197 9.67 8.43 -10.65
N THR A 198 8.78 9.39 -10.47
CA THR A 198 9.17 10.78 -10.16
C THR A 198 8.70 11.24 -8.77
N ILE A 199 8.00 10.39 -8.02
CA ILE A 199 7.66 10.67 -6.62
C ILE A 199 8.94 10.78 -5.80
N PRO A 200 9.11 11.84 -4.99
CA PRO A 200 10.20 11.94 -4.04
C PRO A 200 10.21 10.75 -3.07
N MET A 201 11.39 10.16 -2.86
CA MET A 201 11.52 8.99 -1.99
C MET A 201 11.08 9.33 -0.55
N PRO A 202 10.21 8.54 0.09
CA PRO A 202 9.84 8.76 1.49
C PRO A 202 11.02 8.46 2.42
N ILE A 203 11.10 9.19 3.55
CA ILE A 203 12.15 8.97 4.55
C ILE A 203 11.76 7.76 5.40
N LEU A 204 12.49 6.65 5.23
CA LEU A 204 12.21 5.36 5.87
C LEU A 204 12.81 5.22 7.29
N LYS A 205 13.32 6.32 7.88
CA LYS A 205 13.97 6.33 9.20
C LYS A 205 13.18 7.20 10.19
N ASN A 206 13.23 6.85 11.48
CA ASN A 206 12.70 7.64 12.61
C ASN A 206 11.21 8.04 12.50
N TYR A 207 10.37 7.20 11.89
CA TYR A 207 8.94 7.46 11.73
C TYR A 207 8.03 6.71 12.74
N ARG A 208 8.61 5.85 13.60
CA ARG A 208 7.88 5.07 14.62
C ARG A 208 7.89 5.73 15.98
#